data_217a2619f9c5b0ea878a964d3fb3a399
#
_entry.id   217a2619f9c5b0ea878a964d3fb3a399
#
_cell.length_a   1.000
_cell.length_b   1.000
_cell.length_c   1.000
_cell.angle_alpha   90.00
_cell.angle_beta   90.00
_cell.angle_gamma   90.00
#
_symmetry.space_group_name_H-M   'P 1'
#
loop_
_entity.id
_entity.type
_entity.pdbx_description
1 polymer ?
#
loop_
_entity_poly.entity_id
_entity_poly.type
_entity_poly.pdbx_seq_one_letter_code
_entity_poly.pdbx_strand_id
1 'polypeptide(L)'
;MAVININRNQFEEMVHSGKTVLVEFSAPWCVYCRRLAPALESVAEEYKDTLVFTAVNIDDEPELAETEAIEVVPTLLIYHSGQTLGSIVAPESRAQLVAFIEETLQHRTQEVNNAQHIYDMIVVGGGPGGYTAALYAARAGMDTVVLEKLSAGGQMALTEQIDNYPGFEDGIDGFSLGEKMKRGTERFGVETKLTEVLSLELSGSVKKAVTSEGAMYAKSIVLATGAGPRELGVDGEQALIGKGVHYCAACDGMFYRNKTVVIAGGGNTAAADALILSRICKKVIVVHRRGTLKATKIYHEPLMKTENVEFLWDSEIIALLHNEKLTGLQIRNVKTGEESTLACDGVFVSVGRKPSTELMKDQIEIDPAGYIIADESTRTNIPGVFAVGDVRTKALRQVVTAVADGATAVHYAEEYLAGGM
;
A
#
# COMPACT_ATOMS: atom_id res chain seq x y z
N MET A 1 33.03 -14.92 31.22
CA MET A 1 31.99 -15.47 30.35
C MET A 1 31.02 -14.36 30.06
N ALA A 2 30.92 -13.96 28.82
CA ALA A 2 30.05 -12.88 28.43
C ALA A 2 28.60 -13.36 28.17
N VAL A 3 28.39 -14.66 27.94
CA VAL A 3 27.06 -15.29 27.75
C VAL A 3 26.64 -16.01 29.02
N ILE A 4 25.42 -15.72 29.50
CA ILE A 4 24.87 -16.24 30.76
C ILE A 4 23.86 -17.33 30.45
N ASN A 5 24.05 -18.53 30.99
CA ASN A 5 23.04 -19.59 30.91
C ASN A 5 21.88 -19.27 31.86
N ILE A 6 20.65 -19.32 31.35
CA ILE A 6 19.44 -18.96 32.09
C ILE A 6 18.37 -20.04 31.96
N ASN A 7 17.56 -20.19 33.02
CA ASN A 7 16.35 -20.99 33.00
C ASN A 7 15.11 -20.13 32.68
N ARG A 8 13.92 -20.74 32.58
CA ARG A 8 12.66 -20.07 32.26
C ARG A 8 12.37 -18.86 33.17
N ASN A 9 12.52 -18.99 34.47
CA ASN A 9 12.21 -17.91 35.39
C ASN A 9 13.16 -16.71 35.17
N GLN A 10 14.44 -16.99 34.97
CA GLN A 10 15.45 -15.96 34.67
C GLN A 10 15.23 -15.35 33.28
N PHE A 11 14.76 -16.13 32.30
CA PHE A 11 14.37 -15.65 30.99
C PHE A 11 13.25 -14.62 31.12
N GLU A 12 12.15 -14.96 31.80
CA GLU A 12 11.00 -14.06 32.01
C GLU A 12 11.43 -12.78 32.74
N GLU A 13 12.25 -12.87 33.79
CA GLU A 13 12.79 -11.72 34.49
C GLU A 13 13.65 -10.84 33.59
N MET A 14 14.56 -11.43 32.80
CA MET A 14 15.50 -10.69 31.97
C MET A 14 14.82 -10.00 30.78
N VAL A 15 13.93 -10.68 30.07
CA VAL A 15 13.26 -10.10 28.89
C VAL A 15 12.32 -8.97 29.27
N HIS A 16 11.81 -8.92 30.51
CA HIS A 16 10.98 -7.85 31.06
C HIS A 16 11.75 -6.78 31.85
N SER A 17 13.08 -6.92 31.99
CA SER A 17 13.92 -6.00 32.80
C SER A 17 14.08 -4.58 32.24
N GLY A 18 13.53 -4.27 31.07
CA GLY A 18 13.75 -3.02 30.35
C GLY A 18 15.13 -2.92 29.65
N LYS A 19 15.98 -3.93 29.79
CA LYS A 19 17.23 -4.06 29.04
C LYS A 19 16.99 -4.74 27.70
N THR A 20 17.91 -4.56 26.76
CA THR A 20 17.90 -5.35 25.53
C THR A 20 18.68 -6.63 25.77
N VAL A 21 18.06 -7.77 25.50
CA VAL A 21 18.59 -9.11 25.80
C VAL A 21 18.63 -9.92 24.52
N LEU A 22 19.79 -10.48 24.18
CA LEU A 22 19.92 -11.50 23.16
C LEU A 22 19.89 -12.86 23.83
N VAL A 23 18.99 -13.74 23.42
CA VAL A 23 18.82 -15.09 23.91
C VAL A 23 19.18 -16.08 22.81
N GLU A 24 20.19 -16.92 23.04
CA GLU A 24 20.47 -18.10 22.21
C GLU A 24 19.69 -19.30 22.73
N PHE A 25 18.83 -19.88 21.92
CA PHE A 25 18.27 -21.20 22.16
C PHE A 25 19.20 -22.25 21.54
N SER A 26 19.72 -23.13 22.39
CA SER A 26 20.77 -24.09 22.01
C SER A 26 20.57 -25.44 22.68
N ALA A 27 21.35 -26.46 22.29
CA ALA A 27 21.35 -27.78 22.90
C ALA A 27 22.76 -28.35 22.95
N PRO A 28 23.09 -29.22 23.95
CA PRO A 28 24.42 -29.87 24.10
C PRO A 28 24.82 -30.72 22.89
N TRP A 29 23.87 -31.35 22.24
CA TRP A 29 24.08 -32.21 21.06
C TRP A 29 24.24 -31.42 19.76
N CYS A 30 23.92 -30.11 19.75
CA CYS A 30 23.93 -29.26 18.56
C CYS A 30 25.37 -28.92 18.15
N VAL A 31 25.81 -29.42 17.02
CA VAL A 31 27.15 -29.16 16.46
C VAL A 31 27.30 -27.71 16.03
N TYR A 32 26.23 -27.11 15.45
CA TYR A 32 26.23 -25.71 14.97
C TYR A 32 26.30 -24.73 16.13
N CYS A 33 25.62 -25.00 17.26
CA CYS A 33 25.69 -24.20 18.48
C CYS A 33 27.14 -24.15 19.01
N ARG A 34 27.83 -25.32 19.08
CA ARG A 34 29.25 -25.38 19.48
C ARG A 34 30.19 -24.63 18.56
N ARG A 35 29.88 -24.60 17.25
CA ARG A 35 30.68 -23.81 16.27
C ARG A 35 30.43 -22.32 16.41
N LEU A 36 29.21 -21.91 16.76
CA LEU A 36 28.82 -20.51 16.96
C LEU A 36 29.36 -19.93 18.25
N ALA A 37 29.51 -20.72 19.32
CA ALA A 37 29.85 -20.25 20.66
C ALA A 37 31.07 -19.31 20.74
N PRO A 38 32.22 -19.55 20.08
CA PRO A 38 33.34 -18.62 20.14
C PRO A 38 33.03 -17.26 19.48
N ALA A 39 32.24 -17.25 18.41
CA ALA A 39 31.83 -16.02 17.75
C ALA A 39 30.82 -15.25 18.62
N LEU A 40 29.87 -15.96 19.23
CA LEU A 40 28.89 -15.39 20.15
C LEU A 40 29.56 -14.77 21.38
N GLU A 41 30.53 -15.45 22.01
CA GLU A 41 31.30 -14.91 23.15
C GLU A 41 32.11 -13.66 22.78
N SER A 42 32.72 -13.65 21.57
CA SER A 42 33.45 -12.48 21.06
C SER A 42 32.56 -11.27 20.86
N VAL A 43 31.35 -11.50 20.29
CA VAL A 43 30.36 -10.44 20.08
C VAL A 43 29.75 -9.98 21.39
N ALA A 44 29.49 -10.89 22.33
CA ALA A 44 29.00 -10.56 23.66
C ALA A 44 29.95 -9.64 24.45
N GLU A 45 31.25 -9.79 24.31
CA GLU A 45 32.22 -8.89 24.93
C GLU A 45 32.23 -7.50 24.26
N GLU A 46 32.06 -7.45 22.94
CA GLU A 46 32.01 -6.20 22.17
C GLU A 46 30.74 -5.37 22.48
N TYR A 47 29.60 -6.02 22.65
CA TYR A 47 28.29 -5.36 22.87
C TYR A 47 27.84 -5.36 24.32
N LYS A 48 28.69 -5.69 25.30
CA LYS A 48 28.34 -5.85 26.73
C LYS A 48 27.68 -4.62 27.38
N ASP A 49 27.96 -3.43 26.87
CA ASP A 49 27.40 -2.18 27.37
C ASP A 49 26.00 -1.87 26.78
N THR A 50 25.59 -2.55 25.71
CA THR A 50 24.33 -2.31 24.97
C THR A 50 23.38 -3.48 25.00
N LEU A 51 23.90 -4.72 25.07
CA LEU A 51 23.13 -5.96 25.08
C LEU A 51 23.55 -6.89 26.22
N VAL A 52 22.56 -7.57 26.80
CA VAL A 52 22.79 -8.69 27.69
C VAL A 52 22.72 -9.98 26.87
N PHE A 53 23.74 -10.80 26.89
CA PHE A 53 23.78 -12.07 26.16
C PHE A 53 23.47 -13.24 27.09
N THR A 54 22.51 -14.05 26.68
CA THR A 54 22.03 -15.21 27.44
C THR A 54 21.89 -16.44 26.55
N ALA A 55 21.89 -17.61 27.17
CA ALA A 55 21.64 -18.88 26.48
C ALA A 55 20.64 -19.73 27.28
N VAL A 56 19.73 -20.36 26.57
CA VAL A 56 18.74 -21.31 27.09
C VAL A 56 19.03 -22.68 26.45
N ASN A 57 19.16 -23.71 27.29
CA ASN A 57 19.23 -25.08 26.82
C ASN A 57 17.80 -25.60 26.60
N ILE A 58 17.45 -25.93 25.36
CA ILE A 58 16.09 -26.41 25.02
C ILE A 58 15.76 -27.80 25.61
N ASP A 59 16.78 -28.60 25.93
CA ASP A 59 16.57 -29.91 26.58
C ASP A 59 16.16 -29.76 28.06
N ASP A 60 16.63 -28.68 28.71
CA ASP A 60 16.28 -28.36 30.11
C ASP A 60 14.99 -27.54 30.19
N GLU A 61 14.65 -26.78 29.13
CA GLU A 61 13.50 -25.87 29.10
C GLU A 61 12.61 -26.11 27.87
N PRO A 62 12.05 -27.30 27.67
CA PRO A 62 11.30 -27.65 26.46
C PRO A 62 10.01 -26.84 26.30
N GLU A 63 9.31 -26.56 27.41
CA GLU A 63 8.09 -25.75 27.37
C GLU A 63 8.36 -24.29 26.94
N LEU A 64 9.52 -23.73 27.33
CA LEU A 64 9.93 -22.40 26.90
C LEU A 64 10.28 -22.39 25.41
N ALA A 65 10.97 -23.42 24.91
CA ALA A 65 11.28 -23.55 23.49
C ALA A 65 9.99 -23.67 22.64
N GLU A 66 8.98 -24.39 23.13
CA GLU A 66 7.67 -24.47 22.46
C GLU A 66 6.93 -23.11 22.49
N THR A 67 6.94 -22.40 23.61
CA THR A 67 6.32 -21.09 23.77
C THR A 67 6.92 -20.06 22.80
N GLU A 68 8.24 -20.09 22.63
CA GLU A 68 8.99 -19.20 21.73
C GLU A 68 9.06 -19.73 20.28
N ALA A 69 8.34 -20.80 19.97
CA ALA A 69 8.27 -21.45 18.64
C ALA A 69 9.66 -21.80 18.07
N ILE A 70 10.56 -22.35 18.91
CA ILE A 70 11.91 -22.73 18.49
C ILE A 70 11.88 -24.11 17.82
N GLU A 71 11.95 -24.13 16.50
CA GLU A 71 11.95 -25.34 15.69
C GLU A 71 13.38 -25.85 15.37
N VAL A 72 14.35 -24.95 15.35
CA VAL A 72 15.74 -25.22 14.94
C VAL A 72 16.70 -24.57 15.94
N VAL A 73 17.85 -25.21 16.22
CA VAL A 73 18.93 -24.64 17.02
C VAL A 73 20.26 -24.60 16.24
N PRO A 74 21.08 -23.54 16.43
CA PRO A 74 20.85 -22.38 17.29
C PRO A 74 19.84 -21.40 16.66
N THR A 75 18.90 -20.91 17.46
CA THR A 75 18.07 -19.74 17.15
C THR A 75 18.40 -18.65 18.15
N LEU A 76 18.64 -17.44 17.66
CA LEU A 76 18.92 -16.28 18.48
C LEU A 76 17.79 -15.27 18.32
N LEU A 77 17.25 -14.80 19.43
CA LEU A 77 16.22 -13.75 19.48
C LEU A 77 16.72 -12.56 20.32
N ILE A 78 16.38 -11.36 19.87
CA ILE A 78 16.62 -10.14 20.62
C ILE A 78 15.30 -9.65 21.19
N TYR A 79 15.27 -9.42 22.51
CA TYR A 79 14.11 -8.93 23.27
C TYR A 79 14.35 -7.55 23.83
N HIS A 80 13.28 -6.77 23.97
CA HIS A 80 13.25 -5.57 24.80
C HIS A 80 11.86 -5.39 25.42
N SER A 81 11.84 -5.22 26.74
CA SER A 81 10.59 -5.03 27.51
C SER A 81 9.50 -6.07 27.20
N GLY A 82 9.88 -7.33 27.06
CA GLY A 82 9.00 -8.45 26.79
C GLY A 82 8.58 -8.63 25.32
N GLN A 83 9.07 -7.79 24.41
CA GLN A 83 8.79 -7.91 22.98
C GLN A 83 10.00 -8.42 22.21
N THR A 84 9.78 -9.33 21.26
CA THR A 84 10.79 -9.79 20.31
C THR A 84 11.03 -8.72 19.25
N LEU A 85 12.28 -8.25 19.13
CA LEU A 85 12.69 -7.24 18.14
C LEU A 85 13.17 -7.89 16.83
N GLY A 86 13.70 -9.10 16.90
CA GLY A 86 14.20 -9.81 15.74
C GLY A 86 14.67 -11.22 16.08
N SER A 87 14.82 -12.04 15.05
CA SER A 87 15.31 -13.42 15.17
C SER A 87 16.25 -13.78 14.02
N ILE A 88 17.24 -14.63 14.32
CA ILE A 88 18.11 -15.25 13.31
C ILE A 88 18.32 -16.71 13.64
N VAL A 89 18.22 -17.57 12.61
CA VAL A 89 18.39 -19.01 12.75
C VAL A 89 19.72 -19.43 12.17
N ALA A 90 20.47 -20.21 12.94
CA ALA A 90 21.73 -20.83 12.55
C ALA A 90 22.73 -19.89 11.81
N PRO A 91 23.10 -18.71 12.39
CA PRO A 91 24.06 -17.83 11.73
C PRO A 91 25.41 -18.55 11.51
N GLU A 92 25.94 -18.46 10.29
CA GLU A 92 27.14 -19.21 9.89
C GLU A 92 28.44 -18.46 10.19
N SER A 93 28.37 -17.19 10.54
CA SER A 93 29.55 -16.36 10.77
C SER A 93 29.31 -15.25 11.81
N ARG A 94 30.45 -14.80 12.41
CA ARG A 94 30.44 -13.61 13.27
C ARG A 94 29.87 -12.37 12.55
N ALA A 95 30.16 -12.21 11.27
CA ALA A 95 29.68 -11.09 10.48
C ALA A 95 28.15 -11.07 10.36
N GLN A 96 27.53 -12.23 10.15
CA GLN A 96 26.05 -12.34 10.13
C GLN A 96 25.45 -12.02 11.48
N LEU A 97 26.07 -12.45 12.58
CA LEU A 97 25.60 -12.14 13.93
C LEU A 97 25.69 -10.65 14.24
N VAL A 98 26.80 -10.00 13.88
CA VAL A 98 26.98 -8.55 14.02
C VAL A 98 25.96 -7.79 13.17
N ALA A 99 25.79 -8.15 11.90
CA ALA A 99 24.82 -7.51 11.01
C ALA A 99 23.40 -7.61 11.56
N PHE A 100 22.99 -8.79 12.04
CA PHE A 100 21.70 -9.00 12.69
C PHE A 100 21.49 -8.09 13.92
N ILE A 101 22.52 -8.00 14.80
CA ILE A 101 22.45 -7.16 15.98
C ILE A 101 22.35 -5.68 15.59
N GLU A 102 23.20 -5.22 14.67
CA GLU A 102 23.22 -3.82 14.22
C GLU A 102 21.90 -3.44 13.55
N GLU A 103 21.40 -4.26 12.64
CA GLU A 103 20.13 -4.04 11.97
C GLU A 103 18.97 -3.97 12.97
N THR A 104 18.89 -4.92 13.91
CA THR A 104 17.84 -4.95 14.95
C THR A 104 17.91 -3.74 15.88
N LEU A 105 19.13 -3.33 16.29
CA LEU A 105 19.31 -2.16 17.15
C LEU A 105 19.07 -0.84 16.39
N GLN A 106 19.41 -0.76 15.10
CA GLN A 106 19.12 0.40 14.27
C GLN A 106 17.62 0.58 14.07
N HIS A 107 16.89 -0.50 13.78
CA HIS A 107 15.42 -0.49 13.72
C HIS A 107 14.80 0.03 15.01
N ARG A 108 15.27 -0.46 16.17
CA ARG A 108 14.83 0.03 17.49
C ARG A 108 15.15 1.51 17.70
N THR A 109 16.35 1.96 17.33
CA THR A 109 16.75 3.38 17.50
C THR A 109 15.86 4.27 16.63
N GLN A 110 15.49 3.82 15.43
CA GLN A 110 14.55 4.52 14.57
C GLN A 110 13.13 4.52 15.17
N GLU A 111 12.66 3.40 15.75
CA GLU A 111 11.37 3.34 16.45
C GLU A 111 11.31 4.29 17.66
N VAL A 112 12.35 4.33 18.50
CA VAL A 112 12.45 5.22 19.66
C VAL A 112 12.53 6.68 19.21
N ASN A 113 13.28 7.01 18.18
CA ASN A 113 13.37 8.35 17.63
C ASN A 113 12.05 8.77 16.95
N ASN A 114 11.39 7.86 16.24
CA ASN A 114 10.08 8.11 15.65
C ASN A 114 8.97 8.25 16.70
N ALA A 115 9.06 7.55 17.84
CA ALA A 115 8.12 7.69 18.96
C ALA A 115 8.26 9.03 19.70
N GLN A 116 9.40 9.74 19.57
CA GLN A 116 9.62 11.06 20.15
C GLN A 116 9.44 12.21 19.13
N HIS A 117 9.52 11.90 17.82
CA HIS A 117 9.37 12.89 16.76
C HIS A 117 7.90 13.08 16.38
N ILE A 118 7.40 14.31 16.51
CA ILE A 118 6.03 14.68 16.14
C ILE A 118 6.11 15.62 14.94
N TYR A 119 5.81 15.08 13.76
CA TYR A 119 5.70 15.88 12.54
C TYR A 119 4.60 16.93 12.65
N ASP A 120 4.72 18.02 11.92
CA ASP A 120 3.58 18.93 11.74
C ASP A 120 2.53 18.26 10.84
N MET A 121 2.97 17.49 9.82
CA MET A 121 2.09 16.78 8.91
C MET A 121 2.64 15.42 8.47
N ILE A 122 1.80 14.40 8.55
CA ILE A 122 2.00 13.12 7.84
C ILE A 122 1.06 13.08 6.64
N VAL A 123 1.60 12.78 5.46
CA VAL A 123 0.82 12.55 4.24
C VAL A 123 0.78 11.05 3.96
N VAL A 124 -0.41 10.46 3.94
CA VAL A 124 -0.62 9.03 3.67
C VAL A 124 -0.99 8.82 2.21
N GLY A 125 -0.03 8.37 1.42
CA GLY A 125 -0.14 8.11 -0.03
C GLY A 125 0.59 9.15 -0.89
N GLY A 126 1.47 8.66 -1.77
CA GLY A 126 2.32 9.42 -2.70
C GLY A 126 1.69 9.63 -4.08
N GLY A 127 0.37 9.80 -4.16
CA GLY A 127 -0.31 10.24 -5.37
C GLY A 127 -0.19 11.74 -5.62
N PRO A 128 -0.78 12.28 -6.72
CA PRO A 128 -0.70 13.70 -7.06
C PRO A 128 -1.15 14.64 -5.95
N GLY A 129 -2.24 14.29 -5.25
CA GLY A 129 -2.74 15.06 -4.10
C GLY A 129 -1.78 15.04 -2.93
N GLY A 130 -1.21 13.87 -2.61
CA GLY A 130 -0.27 13.71 -1.50
C GLY A 130 1.04 14.46 -1.72
N TYR A 131 1.70 14.28 -2.87
CA TYR A 131 2.92 15.04 -3.16
C TYR A 131 2.68 16.55 -3.28
N THR A 132 1.51 16.97 -3.74
CA THR A 132 1.19 18.40 -3.75
C THR A 132 1.02 18.93 -2.32
N ALA A 133 0.31 18.21 -1.46
CA ALA A 133 0.20 18.56 -0.04
C ALA A 133 1.59 18.64 0.60
N ALA A 134 2.42 17.63 0.42
CA ALA A 134 3.77 17.61 0.96
C ALA A 134 4.65 18.77 0.46
N LEU A 135 4.57 19.09 -0.84
CA LEU A 135 5.29 20.23 -1.43
C LEU A 135 4.86 21.56 -0.79
N TYR A 136 3.56 21.80 -0.66
CA TYR A 136 3.04 23.04 -0.09
C TYR A 136 3.36 23.12 1.41
N ALA A 137 3.23 22.02 2.17
CA ALA A 137 3.56 21.96 3.59
C ALA A 137 5.05 22.28 3.83
N ALA A 138 5.96 21.68 3.08
CA ALA A 138 7.40 21.98 3.20
C ALA A 138 7.72 23.43 2.85
N ARG A 139 7.08 24.00 1.84
CA ARG A 139 7.25 25.43 1.48
C ARG A 139 6.67 26.37 2.53
N ALA A 140 5.70 25.94 3.31
CA ALA A 140 5.18 26.63 4.48
C ALA A 140 6.04 26.45 5.74
N GLY A 141 7.14 25.70 5.64
CA GLY A 141 8.05 25.42 6.76
C GLY A 141 7.57 24.35 7.72
N MET A 142 6.57 23.56 7.32
CA MET A 142 6.08 22.43 8.13
C MET A 142 7.03 21.23 8.03
N ASP A 143 7.32 20.62 9.15
CA ASP A 143 7.99 19.33 9.22
C ASP A 143 7.05 18.22 8.73
N THR A 144 7.36 17.67 7.55
CA THR A 144 6.44 16.84 6.78
C THR A 144 7.10 15.57 6.25
N VAL A 145 6.38 14.46 6.31
CA VAL A 145 6.79 13.18 5.73
C VAL A 145 5.66 12.61 4.85
N VAL A 146 6.04 11.95 3.75
CA VAL A 146 5.11 11.17 2.90
C VAL A 146 5.32 9.70 3.16
N LEU A 147 4.24 8.96 3.44
CA LEU A 147 4.22 7.51 3.57
C LEU A 147 3.62 6.90 2.31
N GLU A 148 4.42 6.17 1.54
CA GLU A 148 4.00 5.54 0.29
C GLU A 148 4.32 4.05 0.31
N LYS A 149 3.36 3.23 -0.11
CA LYS A 149 3.49 1.76 -0.04
C LYS A 149 4.39 1.17 -1.12
N LEU A 150 4.34 1.68 -2.35
CA LEU A 150 5.01 1.06 -3.51
C LEU A 150 5.91 2.04 -4.27
N SER A 151 5.33 3.02 -4.94
CA SER A 151 6.06 3.95 -5.79
C SER A 151 5.33 5.28 -5.92
N ALA A 152 6.08 6.32 -6.28
CA ALA A 152 5.51 7.63 -6.52
C ALA A 152 4.45 7.64 -7.62
N GLY A 153 3.38 8.44 -7.42
CA GLY A 153 2.35 8.69 -8.43
C GLY A 153 1.03 7.95 -8.19
N GLY A 154 1.01 6.90 -7.34
CA GLY A 154 -0.19 6.13 -7.07
C GLY A 154 -0.84 5.57 -8.35
N GLN A 155 -2.18 5.68 -8.47
CA GLN A 155 -2.90 5.19 -9.68
C GLN A 155 -2.49 5.90 -10.98
N MET A 156 -2.00 7.12 -10.89
CA MET A 156 -1.51 7.87 -12.05
C MET A 156 -0.29 7.19 -12.68
N ALA A 157 0.59 6.59 -11.88
CA ALA A 157 1.79 5.91 -12.36
C ALA A 157 1.50 4.72 -13.29
N LEU A 158 0.26 4.21 -13.31
CA LEU A 158 -0.17 3.12 -14.19
C LEU A 158 -0.65 3.61 -15.57
N THR A 159 -0.64 4.92 -15.82
CA THR A 159 -1.11 5.52 -17.06
C THR A 159 0.05 5.77 -18.01
N GLU A 160 0.02 5.19 -19.20
CA GLU A 160 1.09 5.30 -20.18
C GLU A 160 1.28 6.75 -20.66
N GLN A 161 0.18 7.49 -20.88
CA GLN A 161 0.22 8.89 -21.31
C GLN A 161 -0.90 9.72 -20.69
N ILE A 162 -0.53 10.86 -20.13
CA ILE A 162 -1.42 11.85 -19.53
C ILE A 162 -1.37 13.12 -20.40
N ASP A 163 -2.45 13.37 -21.15
CA ASP A 163 -2.57 14.52 -22.07
C ASP A 163 -3.38 15.67 -21.47
N ASN A 164 -4.03 15.43 -20.32
CA ASN A 164 -4.96 16.37 -19.71
C ASN A 164 -4.42 17.03 -18.43
N TYR A 165 -3.10 16.99 -18.21
CA TYR A 165 -2.44 17.71 -17.15
C TYR A 165 -1.65 18.91 -17.74
N PRO A 166 -2.05 20.16 -17.45
CA PRO A 166 -1.43 21.34 -18.05
C PRO A 166 0.07 21.44 -17.75
N GLY A 167 0.82 21.96 -18.72
CA GLY A 167 2.27 22.17 -18.63
C GLY A 167 3.11 21.11 -19.35
N PHE A 168 2.48 20.14 -19.98
CA PHE A 168 3.12 19.10 -20.81
C PHE A 168 2.41 19.08 -22.17
N GLU A 169 2.96 19.81 -23.15
CA GLU A 169 2.35 19.97 -24.48
C GLU A 169 2.26 18.68 -25.29
N ASP A 170 3.24 17.79 -25.11
CA ASP A 170 3.30 16.47 -25.73
C ASP A 170 2.75 15.35 -24.81
N GLY A 171 2.08 15.72 -23.72
CA GLY A 171 1.72 14.78 -22.65
C GLY A 171 2.93 14.31 -21.82
N ILE A 172 2.69 13.45 -20.85
CA ILE A 172 3.71 12.84 -20.02
C ILE A 172 3.25 11.48 -19.56
N ASP A 173 4.14 10.49 -19.45
CA ASP A 173 3.79 9.23 -18.81
C ASP A 173 3.58 9.40 -17.30
N GLY A 174 2.64 8.63 -16.75
CA GLY A 174 2.20 8.83 -15.36
C GLY A 174 3.26 8.49 -14.33
N PHE A 175 4.14 7.53 -14.60
CA PHE A 175 5.24 7.19 -13.71
C PHE A 175 6.26 8.33 -13.63
N SER A 176 6.69 8.87 -14.79
CA SER A 176 7.60 10.02 -14.85
C SER A 176 7.02 11.26 -14.18
N LEU A 177 5.71 11.51 -14.30
CA LEU A 177 5.05 12.60 -13.61
C LEU A 177 5.09 12.40 -12.09
N GLY A 178 4.79 11.18 -11.61
CA GLY A 178 4.89 10.82 -10.20
C GLY A 178 6.29 11.04 -9.62
N GLU A 179 7.32 10.56 -10.32
CA GLU A 179 8.72 10.75 -9.94
C GLU A 179 9.15 12.23 -9.96
N LYS A 180 8.63 13.03 -10.88
CA LYS A 180 8.88 14.49 -10.89
C LYS A 180 8.23 15.17 -9.70
N MET A 181 7.00 14.78 -9.32
CA MET A 181 6.31 15.31 -8.14
C MET A 181 7.07 14.96 -6.86
N LYS A 182 7.49 13.71 -6.69
CA LYS A 182 8.33 13.25 -5.57
C LYS A 182 9.61 14.07 -5.47
N ARG A 183 10.43 14.13 -6.52
CA ARG A 183 11.66 14.92 -6.54
C ARG A 183 11.42 16.41 -6.28
N GLY A 184 10.26 16.93 -6.70
CA GLY A 184 9.83 18.28 -6.39
C GLY A 184 9.67 18.54 -4.89
N THR A 185 9.16 17.56 -4.13
CA THR A 185 9.02 17.66 -2.66
C THR A 185 10.36 17.43 -1.95
N GLU A 186 11.13 16.44 -2.39
CA GLU A 186 12.45 16.11 -1.83
C GLU A 186 13.42 17.31 -1.89
N ARG A 187 13.33 18.12 -2.93
CA ARG A 187 14.10 19.37 -3.05
C ARG A 187 13.86 20.35 -1.89
N PHE A 188 12.72 20.26 -1.22
CA PHE A 188 12.37 21.08 -0.04
C PHE A 188 12.55 20.30 1.27
N GLY A 189 13.26 19.16 1.25
CA GLY A 189 13.61 18.39 2.44
C GLY A 189 12.54 17.40 2.90
N VAL A 190 11.46 17.21 2.16
CA VAL A 190 10.46 16.18 2.49
C VAL A 190 11.01 14.80 2.22
N GLU A 191 10.97 13.93 3.21
CA GLU A 191 11.28 12.51 3.05
C GLU A 191 10.05 11.75 2.55
N THR A 192 10.24 10.89 1.55
CA THR A 192 9.26 9.86 1.20
C THR A 192 9.72 8.53 1.78
N LYS A 193 8.99 8.01 2.77
CA LYS A 193 9.22 6.67 3.33
C LYS A 193 8.41 5.65 2.54
N LEU A 194 9.11 4.66 1.97
CA LEU A 194 8.47 3.52 1.31
C LEU A 194 8.06 2.50 2.37
N THR A 195 6.88 2.69 2.94
CA THR A 195 6.36 1.88 4.04
C THR A 195 4.84 1.74 3.94
N GLU A 196 4.31 0.60 4.37
CA GLU A 196 2.87 0.38 4.41
C GLU A 196 2.28 0.89 5.73
N VAL A 197 1.26 1.74 5.64
CA VAL A 197 0.46 2.15 6.80
C VAL A 197 -0.53 1.03 7.11
N LEU A 198 -0.43 0.45 8.31
CA LEU A 198 -1.24 -0.69 8.77
C LEU A 198 -2.48 -0.24 9.54
N SER A 199 -2.36 0.86 10.31
CA SER A 199 -3.50 1.46 11.02
C SER A 199 -3.27 2.94 11.30
N LEU A 200 -4.35 3.66 11.59
CA LEU A 200 -4.36 5.07 11.92
C LEU A 200 -5.14 5.30 13.21
N GLU A 201 -4.65 6.20 14.06
CA GLU A 201 -5.37 6.77 15.19
C GLU A 201 -5.51 8.27 14.93
N LEU A 202 -6.71 8.70 14.53
CA LEU A 202 -6.96 10.05 14.00
C LEU A 202 -7.47 11.04 15.04
N SER A 203 -7.89 10.56 16.21
CA SER A 203 -8.42 11.40 17.30
C SER A 203 -7.32 12.11 18.09
N GLY A 204 -7.70 13.19 18.79
CA GLY A 204 -6.79 13.94 19.66
C GLY A 204 -5.92 14.97 18.94
N SER A 205 -5.09 15.68 19.70
CA SER A 205 -4.18 16.73 19.19
C SER A 205 -2.97 16.17 18.46
N VAL A 206 -2.54 14.96 18.80
CA VAL A 206 -1.48 14.21 18.11
C VAL A 206 -2.12 12.96 17.51
N LYS A 207 -1.96 12.79 16.21
CA LYS A 207 -2.42 11.62 15.44
C LYS A 207 -1.28 10.62 15.34
N LYS A 208 -1.63 9.35 15.09
CA LYS A 208 -0.65 8.27 14.96
C LYS A 208 -0.90 7.48 13.70
N ALA A 209 0.17 7.20 12.97
CA ALA A 209 0.20 6.23 11.88
C ALA A 209 1.10 5.06 12.29
N VAL A 210 0.55 3.86 12.31
CA VAL A 210 1.32 2.63 12.52
C VAL A 210 1.71 2.09 11.16
N THR A 211 2.99 1.94 10.92
CA THR A 211 3.55 1.44 9.66
C THR A 211 4.21 0.07 9.86
N SER A 212 4.61 -0.58 8.77
CA SER A 212 5.43 -1.80 8.82
C SER A 212 6.82 -1.57 9.48
N GLU A 213 7.24 -0.31 9.63
CA GLU A 213 8.54 0.08 10.22
C GLU A 213 8.40 0.73 11.60
N GLY A 214 7.19 0.78 12.18
CA GLY A 214 6.92 1.35 13.48
C GLY A 214 5.89 2.47 13.48
N ALA A 215 5.67 3.08 14.65
CA ALA A 215 4.69 4.14 14.82
C ALA A 215 5.27 5.53 14.55
N MET A 216 4.51 6.37 13.87
CA MET A 216 4.84 7.77 13.57
C MET A 216 3.73 8.69 14.05
N TYR A 217 4.09 9.89 14.48
CA TYR A 217 3.19 10.83 15.14
C TYR A 217 3.19 12.17 14.42
N ALA A 218 2.02 12.79 14.29
CA ALA A 218 1.88 14.12 13.70
C ALA A 218 0.75 14.93 14.35
N LYS A 219 0.84 16.25 14.25
CA LYS A 219 -0.23 17.17 14.65
C LYS A 219 -1.38 17.16 13.64
N SER A 220 -1.09 16.93 12.35
CA SER A 220 -2.07 16.83 11.28
C SER A 220 -1.79 15.66 10.34
N ILE A 221 -2.84 15.13 9.68
CA ILE A 221 -2.74 14.06 8.68
C ILE A 221 -3.48 14.46 7.41
N VAL A 222 -2.84 14.23 6.26
CA VAL A 222 -3.47 14.28 4.93
C VAL A 222 -3.67 12.86 4.41
N LEU A 223 -4.92 12.47 4.22
CA LEU A 223 -5.33 11.20 3.66
C LEU A 223 -5.37 11.31 2.13
N ALA A 224 -4.36 10.77 1.46
CA ALA A 224 -4.19 10.79 0.00
C ALA A 224 -4.17 9.37 -0.59
N THR A 225 -4.88 8.43 0.05
CA THR A 225 -4.88 6.99 -0.26
C THR A 225 -5.54 6.64 -1.59
N GLY A 226 -6.25 7.59 -2.20
CA GLY A 226 -6.84 7.45 -3.53
C GLY A 226 -8.01 6.48 -3.61
N ALA A 227 -8.25 5.95 -4.83
CA ALA A 227 -9.27 4.95 -5.11
C ALA A 227 -8.74 3.93 -6.11
N GLY A 228 -8.82 2.65 -5.76
CA GLY A 228 -8.47 1.54 -6.61
C GLY A 228 -9.58 1.13 -7.60
N PRO A 229 -9.31 0.23 -8.53
CA PRO A 229 -10.35 -0.35 -9.37
C PRO A 229 -11.34 -1.16 -8.53
N ARG A 230 -12.58 -1.18 -8.96
CA ARG A 230 -13.60 -2.08 -8.40
C ARG A 230 -13.55 -3.41 -9.14
N GLU A 231 -13.56 -4.50 -8.40
CA GLU A 231 -13.59 -5.85 -8.94
C GLU A 231 -14.95 -6.19 -9.53
N LEU A 232 -15.00 -7.22 -10.37
CA LEU A 232 -16.26 -7.82 -10.85
C LEU A 232 -17.02 -8.47 -9.70
N GLY A 233 -16.28 -9.06 -8.74
CA GLY A 233 -16.81 -9.79 -7.61
C GLY A 233 -17.24 -11.20 -7.97
N VAL A 234 -16.60 -11.83 -8.93
CA VAL A 234 -16.82 -13.22 -9.34
C VAL A 234 -15.70 -14.13 -8.83
N ASP A 235 -16.04 -15.40 -8.63
CA ASP A 235 -15.10 -16.39 -8.13
C ASP A 235 -13.87 -16.53 -9.04
N GLY A 236 -12.70 -16.65 -8.43
CA GLY A 236 -11.42 -16.81 -9.14
C GLY A 236 -10.82 -15.54 -9.72
N GLU A 237 -11.47 -14.38 -9.62
CA GLU A 237 -11.00 -13.11 -10.20
C GLU A 237 -9.57 -12.76 -9.76
N GLN A 238 -9.27 -12.84 -8.47
CA GLN A 238 -7.95 -12.52 -7.92
C GLN A 238 -6.84 -13.44 -8.46
N ALA A 239 -7.11 -14.73 -8.64
CA ALA A 239 -6.15 -15.70 -9.14
C ALA A 239 -5.80 -15.51 -10.62
N LEU A 240 -6.68 -14.82 -11.36
CA LEU A 240 -6.55 -14.54 -12.79
C LEU A 240 -6.03 -13.13 -13.11
N ILE A 241 -5.74 -12.31 -12.11
CA ILE A 241 -5.11 -11.00 -12.32
C ILE A 241 -3.74 -11.21 -13.02
N GLY A 242 -3.54 -10.52 -14.14
CA GLY A 242 -2.37 -10.71 -15.01
C GLY A 242 -2.40 -11.99 -15.86
N LYS A 243 -3.38 -12.87 -15.64
CA LYS A 243 -3.58 -14.12 -16.42
C LYS A 243 -4.87 -14.08 -17.27
N GLY A 244 -5.30 -12.90 -17.65
CA GLY A 244 -6.50 -12.66 -18.44
C GLY A 244 -7.51 -11.72 -17.80
N VAL A 245 -7.38 -11.39 -16.52
CA VAL A 245 -8.15 -10.32 -15.86
C VAL A 245 -7.24 -9.12 -15.62
N HIS A 246 -7.69 -7.94 -16.08
CA HIS A 246 -6.94 -6.69 -16.07
C HIS A 246 -7.81 -5.52 -15.66
N TYR A 247 -7.18 -4.49 -15.08
CA TYR A 247 -7.83 -3.25 -14.62
C TYR A 247 -7.29 -2.00 -15.32
N CYS A 248 -6.32 -2.15 -16.24
CA CYS A 248 -5.68 -1.05 -16.94
C CYS A 248 -5.50 -1.41 -18.41
N ALA A 249 -6.29 -0.82 -19.29
CA ALA A 249 -6.19 -1.06 -20.73
C ALA A 249 -4.89 -0.50 -21.33
N ALA A 250 -4.45 0.67 -20.88
CA ALA A 250 -3.22 1.29 -21.33
C ALA A 250 -1.97 0.48 -20.91
N CYS A 251 -2.00 -0.16 -19.71
CA CYS A 251 -0.89 -0.95 -19.21
C CYS A 251 -0.75 -2.30 -19.90
N ASP A 252 -1.88 -3.01 -20.04
CA ASP A 252 -1.89 -4.44 -20.40
C ASP A 252 -2.39 -4.71 -21.80
N GLY A 253 -2.97 -3.72 -22.48
CA GLY A 253 -3.62 -3.89 -23.78
C GLY A 253 -2.71 -4.47 -24.87
N MET A 254 -1.42 -4.15 -24.84
CA MET A 254 -0.43 -4.64 -25.81
C MET A 254 -0.25 -6.16 -25.79
N PHE A 255 -0.49 -6.84 -24.65
CA PHE A 255 -0.45 -8.31 -24.56
C PHE A 255 -1.59 -8.98 -25.34
N TYR A 256 -2.59 -8.20 -25.73
CA TYR A 256 -3.79 -8.64 -26.44
C TYR A 256 -3.84 -8.20 -27.91
N ARG A 257 -2.69 -7.83 -28.49
CA ARG A 257 -2.59 -7.51 -29.91
C ARG A 257 -3.16 -8.64 -30.77
N ASN A 258 -4.07 -8.31 -31.69
CA ASN A 258 -4.76 -9.23 -32.58
C ASN A 258 -5.63 -10.32 -31.90
N LYS A 259 -5.98 -10.14 -30.60
CA LYS A 259 -6.84 -11.03 -29.84
C LYS A 259 -8.23 -10.44 -29.61
N THR A 260 -9.14 -11.24 -29.06
CA THR A 260 -10.47 -10.81 -28.67
C THR A 260 -10.47 -10.50 -27.18
N VAL A 261 -10.87 -9.28 -26.82
CA VAL A 261 -10.97 -8.86 -25.42
C VAL A 261 -12.37 -8.38 -25.06
N VAL A 262 -12.68 -8.47 -23.79
CA VAL A 262 -13.94 -7.98 -23.23
C VAL A 262 -13.65 -6.80 -22.31
N ILE A 263 -14.51 -5.79 -22.32
CA ILE A 263 -14.54 -4.71 -21.34
C ILE A 263 -15.80 -4.86 -20.51
N ALA A 264 -15.63 -5.01 -19.21
CA ALA A 264 -16.73 -4.99 -18.26
C ALA A 264 -16.96 -3.55 -17.78
N GLY A 265 -18.08 -2.94 -18.19
CA GLY A 265 -18.42 -1.59 -17.76
C GLY A 265 -19.12 -0.78 -18.86
N GLY A 266 -19.47 0.49 -18.51
CA GLY A 266 -20.16 1.39 -19.45
C GLY A 266 -20.05 2.86 -19.05
N GLY A 267 -19.12 3.17 -18.15
CA GLY A 267 -18.76 4.55 -17.77
C GLY A 267 -17.65 5.13 -18.64
N ASN A 268 -17.17 6.34 -18.32
CA ASN A 268 -16.11 7.02 -19.07
C ASN A 268 -14.82 6.18 -19.17
N THR A 269 -14.41 5.51 -18.10
CA THR A 269 -13.24 4.63 -18.11
C THR A 269 -13.42 3.49 -19.13
N ALA A 270 -14.53 2.77 -19.05
CA ALA A 270 -14.81 1.67 -19.97
C ALA A 270 -14.84 2.13 -21.43
N ALA A 271 -15.38 3.32 -21.69
CA ALA A 271 -15.44 3.90 -23.03
C ALA A 271 -14.05 4.31 -23.56
N ALA A 272 -13.23 4.93 -22.72
CA ALA A 272 -11.85 5.26 -23.07
C ALA A 272 -11.01 4.00 -23.31
N ASP A 273 -11.12 3.00 -22.43
CA ASP A 273 -10.45 1.71 -22.55
C ASP A 273 -10.84 0.98 -23.85
N ALA A 274 -12.13 1.04 -24.23
CA ALA A 274 -12.60 0.45 -25.47
C ALA A 274 -11.95 1.11 -26.71
N LEU A 275 -11.79 2.42 -26.73
CA LEU A 275 -11.10 3.14 -27.80
C LEU A 275 -9.60 2.82 -27.84
N ILE A 276 -8.95 2.66 -26.71
CA ILE A 276 -7.54 2.24 -26.66
C ILE A 276 -7.38 0.83 -27.22
N LEU A 277 -8.15 -0.11 -26.68
CA LEU A 277 -8.06 -1.52 -27.07
C LEU A 277 -8.49 -1.78 -28.51
N SER A 278 -9.43 -0.99 -29.08
CA SER A 278 -9.85 -1.13 -30.46
C SER A 278 -8.71 -0.90 -31.47
N ARG A 279 -7.71 -0.10 -31.12
CA ARG A 279 -6.53 0.14 -31.97
C ARG A 279 -5.50 -0.99 -31.92
N ILE A 280 -5.59 -1.87 -30.91
CA ILE A 280 -4.60 -2.89 -30.60
C ILE A 280 -5.15 -4.29 -30.89
N CYS A 281 -6.39 -4.55 -30.47
CA CYS A 281 -7.01 -5.84 -30.45
C CYS A 281 -7.75 -6.13 -31.76
N LYS A 282 -7.94 -7.43 -32.11
CA LYS A 282 -8.75 -7.85 -33.21
C LYS A 282 -10.23 -7.49 -33.02
N LYS A 283 -10.71 -7.65 -31.78
CA LYS A 283 -12.11 -7.42 -31.40
C LYS A 283 -12.21 -6.99 -29.96
N VAL A 284 -13.05 -6.01 -29.69
CA VAL A 284 -13.38 -5.51 -28.35
C VAL A 284 -14.88 -5.67 -28.13
N ILE A 285 -15.28 -6.34 -27.04
CA ILE A 285 -16.68 -6.55 -26.71
C ILE A 285 -16.96 -5.85 -25.40
N VAL A 286 -17.83 -4.83 -25.42
CA VAL A 286 -18.22 -4.08 -24.23
C VAL A 286 -19.45 -4.73 -23.59
N VAL A 287 -19.29 -5.35 -22.43
CA VAL A 287 -20.39 -5.93 -21.64
C VAL A 287 -20.91 -4.88 -20.67
N HIS A 288 -22.17 -4.50 -20.81
CA HIS A 288 -22.79 -3.50 -19.98
C HIS A 288 -24.19 -3.90 -19.51
N ARG A 289 -24.45 -3.78 -18.21
CA ARG A 289 -25.74 -4.15 -17.56
C ARG A 289 -26.94 -3.25 -17.89
N ARG A 290 -26.77 -2.25 -18.75
CA ARG A 290 -27.83 -1.34 -19.24
C ARG A 290 -27.86 -1.32 -20.76
N GLY A 291 -28.98 -0.87 -21.33
CA GLY A 291 -29.11 -0.74 -22.78
C GLY A 291 -28.42 0.47 -23.41
N THR A 292 -27.72 1.30 -22.61
CA THR A 292 -26.98 2.47 -23.10
C THR A 292 -25.75 2.74 -22.23
N LEU A 293 -24.71 3.35 -22.82
CA LEU A 293 -23.53 3.80 -22.07
C LEU A 293 -23.90 4.86 -21.04
N LYS A 294 -23.27 4.78 -19.85
CA LYS A 294 -23.29 5.84 -18.85
C LYS A 294 -22.20 6.89 -19.11
N ALA A 295 -21.26 6.61 -20.00
CA ALA A 295 -20.19 7.50 -20.42
C ALA A 295 -20.74 8.81 -20.99
N THR A 296 -19.94 9.88 -20.94
CA THR A 296 -20.26 11.17 -21.56
C THR A 296 -20.44 11.01 -23.09
N LYS A 297 -21.31 11.83 -23.67
CA LYS A 297 -21.69 11.70 -25.09
C LYS A 297 -20.51 11.79 -26.07
N ILE A 298 -19.39 12.39 -25.68
CA ILE A 298 -18.18 12.48 -26.52
C ILE A 298 -17.63 11.11 -26.91
N TYR A 299 -17.86 10.08 -26.10
CA TYR A 299 -17.41 8.71 -26.37
C TYR A 299 -18.40 7.90 -27.25
N HIS A 300 -19.68 8.30 -27.30
CA HIS A 300 -20.71 7.47 -27.93
C HIS A 300 -20.48 7.32 -29.44
N GLU A 301 -20.35 8.43 -30.16
CA GLU A 301 -20.19 8.42 -31.61
C GLU A 301 -18.90 7.73 -32.05
N PRO A 302 -17.71 8.02 -31.48
CA PRO A 302 -16.49 7.30 -31.82
C PRO A 302 -16.62 5.79 -31.64
N LEU A 303 -17.16 5.33 -30.51
CA LEU A 303 -17.29 3.91 -30.20
C LEU A 303 -18.28 3.19 -31.14
N MET A 304 -19.42 3.83 -31.44
CA MET A 304 -20.43 3.25 -32.33
C MET A 304 -19.94 3.17 -33.78
N LYS A 305 -18.98 3.98 -34.21
CA LYS A 305 -18.38 3.97 -35.55
C LYS A 305 -17.16 3.04 -35.65
N THR A 306 -16.65 2.53 -34.55
CA THR A 306 -15.46 1.68 -34.53
C THR A 306 -15.85 0.25 -34.89
N GLU A 307 -15.39 -0.24 -36.08
CA GLU A 307 -15.84 -1.49 -36.68
C GLU A 307 -15.60 -2.75 -35.85
N ASN A 308 -14.54 -2.78 -35.07
CA ASN A 308 -14.16 -3.92 -34.21
C ASN A 308 -14.62 -3.81 -32.77
N VAL A 309 -15.52 -2.84 -32.45
CA VAL A 309 -16.15 -2.72 -31.14
C VAL A 309 -17.59 -3.21 -31.22
N GLU A 310 -17.93 -4.19 -30.40
CA GLU A 310 -19.29 -4.70 -30.24
C GLU A 310 -19.81 -4.44 -28.83
N PHE A 311 -21.13 -4.34 -28.69
CA PHE A 311 -21.79 -4.12 -27.40
C PHE A 311 -22.71 -5.28 -27.05
N LEU A 312 -22.51 -5.85 -25.85
CA LEU A 312 -23.46 -6.75 -25.20
C LEU A 312 -24.21 -5.94 -24.12
N TRP A 313 -25.36 -5.42 -24.57
CA TRP A 313 -26.24 -4.65 -23.68
C TRP A 313 -27.02 -5.54 -22.73
N ASP A 314 -27.50 -4.92 -21.65
CA ASP A 314 -28.32 -5.58 -20.63
C ASP A 314 -27.70 -6.88 -20.13
N SER A 315 -26.38 -6.92 -20.02
CA SER A 315 -25.60 -8.12 -19.74
C SER A 315 -24.58 -7.90 -18.63
N GLU A 316 -24.34 -8.92 -17.83
CA GLU A 316 -23.35 -8.96 -16.76
C GLU A 316 -22.49 -10.22 -16.86
N ILE A 317 -21.24 -10.12 -16.37
CA ILE A 317 -20.34 -11.26 -16.25
C ILE A 317 -20.64 -11.94 -14.93
N ILE A 318 -20.92 -13.25 -14.96
CA ILE A 318 -21.27 -14.04 -13.77
C ILE A 318 -20.20 -15.07 -13.40
N ALA A 319 -19.33 -15.45 -14.34
CA ALA A 319 -18.20 -16.34 -14.04
C ALA A 319 -17.06 -16.13 -15.05
N LEU A 320 -15.86 -16.53 -14.63
CA LEU A 320 -14.65 -16.56 -15.43
C LEU A 320 -14.36 -18.01 -15.84
N LEU A 321 -14.24 -18.26 -17.14
CA LEU A 321 -13.89 -19.57 -17.69
C LEU A 321 -12.38 -19.61 -17.95
N HIS A 322 -11.69 -20.56 -17.35
CA HIS A 322 -10.24 -20.60 -17.41
C HIS A 322 -9.66 -22.02 -17.26
N ASN A 323 -8.43 -22.19 -17.72
CA ASN A 323 -7.50 -23.25 -17.33
C ASN A 323 -6.38 -22.58 -16.51
N GLU A 324 -5.16 -22.48 -17.04
CA GLU A 324 -4.07 -21.67 -16.43
C GLU A 324 -4.27 -20.16 -16.63
N LYS A 325 -5.00 -19.77 -17.69
CA LYS A 325 -5.35 -18.40 -18.08
C LYS A 325 -6.83 -18.34 -18.45
N LEU A 326 -7.36 -17.14 -18.50
CA LEU A 326 -8.72 -16.89 -18.97
C LEU A 326 -8.91 -17.40 -20.40
N THR A 327 -10.03 -18.09 -20.65
CA THR A 327 -10.42 -18.61 -21.97
C THR A 327 -11.78 -18.09 -22.42
N GLY A 328 -12.54 -17.49 -21.51
CA GLY A 328 -13.87 -16.96 -21.79
C GLY A 328 -14.58 -16.49 -20.53
N LEU A 329 -15.82 -16.09 -20.71
CA LEU A 329 -16.69 -15.55 -19.67
C LEU A 329 -18.07 -16.22 -19.76
N GLN A 330 -18.72 -16.40 -18.63
CA GLN A 330 -20.15 -16.68 -18.60
C GLN A 330 -20.90 -15.35 -18.41
N ILE A 331 -21.83 -15.10 -19.31
CA ILE A 331 -22.59 -13.86 -19.40
C ILE A 331 -24.04 -14.18 -19.11
N ARG A 332 -24.72 -13.34 -18.32
CA ARG A 332 -26.16 -13.40 -18.08
C ARG A 332 -26.82 -12.11 -18.57
N ASN A 333 -27.88 -12.25 -19.35
CA ASN A 333 -28.73 -11.12 -19.70
C ASN A 333 -29.60 -10.76 -18.49
N VAL A 334 -29.47 -9.53 -17.97
CA VAL A 334 -30.14 -9.09 -16.75
C VAL A 334 -31.65 -8.90 -16.89
N LYS A 335 -32.18 -8.86 -18.14
CA LYS A 335 -33.64 -8.72 -18.40
C LYS A 335 -34.31 -10.07 -18.63
N THR A 336 -33.66 -10.98 -19.38
CA THR A 336 -34.24 -12.28 -19.72
C THR A 336 -33.81 -13.40 -18.79
N GLY A 337 -32.68 -13.22 -18.05
CA GLY A 337 -32.05 -14.28 -17.27
C GLY A 337 -31.30 -15.31 -18.11
N GLU A 338 -31.26 -15.17 -19.44
CA GLU A 338 -30.57 -16.10 -20.32
C GLU A 338 -29.06 -16.04 -20.10
N GLU A 339 -28.46 -17.21 -20.00
CA GLU A 339 -27.00 -17.36 -19.83
C GLU A 339 -26.36 -17.83 -21.12
N SER A 340 -25.18 -17.30 -21.40
CA SER A 340 -24.39 -17.65 -22.59
C SER A 340 -22.89 -17.61 -22.28
N THR A 341 -22.11 -18.31 -23.10
CA THR A 341 -20.65 -18.31 -23.02
C THR A 341 -20.06 -17.39 -24.07
N LEU A 342 -19.13 -16.54 -23.68
CA LEU A 342 -18.38 -15.62 -24.52
C LEU A 342 -16.89 -15.98 -24.50
N ALA A 343 -16.38 -16.54 -25.61
CA ALA A 343 -14.95 -16.83 -25.74
C ALA A 343 -14.16 -15.52 -25.88
N CYS A 344 -13.12 -15.36 -25.08
CA CYS A 344 -12.20 -14.21 -25.15
C CYS A 344 -10.84 -14.56 -24.55
N ASP A 345 -9.82 -13.80 -24.93
CA ASP A 345 -8.46 -13.95 -24.47
C ASP A 345 -8.18 -13.14 -23.18
N GLY A 346 -8.98 -12.12 -22.91
CA GLY A 346 -8.84 -11.28 -21.71
C GLY A 346 -10.07 -10.43 -21.42
N VAL A 347 -10.24 -10.05 -20.16
CA VAL A 347 -11.26 -9.11 -19.69
C VAL A 347 -10.61 -7.93 -18.98
N PHE A 348 -11.00 -6.72 -19.37
CA PHE A 348 -10.62 -5.46 -18.75
C PHE A 348 -11.78 -4.95 -17.89
N VAL A 349 -11.55 -4.87 -16.59
CA VAL A 349 -12.60 -4.56 -15.61
C VAL A 349 -12.64 -3.05 -15.37
N SER A 350 -13.70 -2.40 -15.89
CA SER A 350 -13.91 -0.95 -15.82
C SER A 350 -15.27 -0.60 -15.21
N VAL A 351 -15.65 -1.30 -14.11
CA VAL A 351 -16.95 -1.18 -13.43
C VAL A 351 -17.00 -0.08 -12.37
N GLY A 352 -15.95 0.71 -12.25
CA GLY A 352 -15.84 1.83 -11.32
C GLY A 352 -14.61 1.74 -10.43
N ARG A 353 -14.57 2.62 -9.42
CA ARG A 353 -13.50 2.67 -8.44
C ARG A 353 -14.03 2.45 -7.03
N LYS A 354 -13.16 1.93 -6.16
CA LYS A 354 -13.37 1.76 -4.73
C LYS A 354 -12.38 2.67 -4.00
N PRO A 355 -12.84 3.64 -3.21
CA PRO A 355 -11.93 4.45 -2.41
C PRO A 355 -11.22 3.60 -1.37
N SER A 356 -9.93 3.89 -1.13
CA SER A 356 -9.09 3.17 -0.16
C SER A 356 -9.27 3.79 1.22
N THR A 357 -10.36 3.41 1.90
CA THR A 357 -10.79 3.97 3.19
C THR A 357 -10.79 2.95 4.33
N GLU A 358 -10.29 1.75 4.11
CA GLU A 358 -10.28 0.67 5.11
C GLU A 358 -9.52 1.08 6.40
N LEU A 359 -8.41 1.81 6.28
CA LEU A 359 -7.59 2.28 7.40
C LEU A 359 -8.31 3.28 8.32
N MET A 360 -9.32 3.98 7.80
CA MET A 360 -10.05 5.04 8.50
C MET A 360 -11.46 4.62 8.91
N LYS A 361 -11.86 3.39 8.58
CA LYS A 361 -13.19 2.87 8.90
C LYS A 361 -13.49 3.03 10.39
N ASP A 362 -14.72 3.43 10.69
CA ASP A 362 -15.21 3.68 12.03
C ASP A 362 -14.60 4.89 12.77
N GLN A 363 -13.69 5.64 12.14
CA GLN A 363 -13.11 6.86 12.70
C GLN A 363 -13.55 8.12 11.98
N ILE A 364 -13.81 8.04 10.67
CA ILE A 364 -14.10 9.19 9.81
C ILE A 364 -15.47 9.02 9.12
N GLU A 365 -16.12 10.11 8.81
CA GLU A 365 -17.38 10.07 8.07
C GLU A 365 -17.16 9.68 6.61
N ILE A 366 -17.89 8.63 6.18
CA ILE A 366 -17.79 8.03 4.84
C ILE A 366 -19.19 7.99 4.22
N ASP A 367 -19.30 8.34 2.93
CA ASP A 367 -20.56 8.26 2.19
C ASP A 367 -20.94 6.79 1.86
N PRO A 368 -22.19 6.53 1.40
CA PRO A 368 -22.62 5.17 1.05
C PRO A 368 -21.82 4.52 -0.09
N ALA A 369 -21.04 5.28 -0.86
CA ALA A 369 -20.17 4.77 -1.91
C ALA A 369 -18.74 4.45 -1.41
N GLY A 370 -18.46 4.77 -0.14
CA GLY A 370 -17.19 4.49 0.53
C GLY A 370 -16.19 5.67 0.53
N TYR A 371 -16.57 6.86 0.01
CA TYR A 371 -15.69 8.03 -0.04
C TYR A 371 -15.73 8.83 1.25
N ILE A 372 -14.57 9.35 1.68
CA ILE A 372 -14.49 10.26 2.82
C ILE A 372 -15.31 11.52 2.51
N ILE A 373 -16.19 11.89 3.43
CA ILE A 373 -16.98 13.12 3.31
C ILE A 373 -16.08 14.31 3.62
N ALA A 374 -15.79 15.10 2.59
CA ALA A 374 -15.05 16.35 2.68
C ALA A 374 -15.53 17.29 1.57
N ASP A 375 -15.64 18.58 1.89
CA ASP A 375 -16.01 19.63 0.95
C ASP A 375 -14.79 20.21 0.22
N GLU A 376 -14.94 21.37 -0.41
CA GLU A 376 -13.86 22.04 -1.13
C GLU A 376 -12.71 22.51 -0.20
N SER A 377 -12.93 22.57 1.12
CA SER A 377 -11.86 22.82 2.10
C SER A 377 -10.98 21.62 2.36
N THR A 378 -11.37 20.45 1.87
CA THR A 378 -10.72 19.13 2.14
C THR A 378 -10.75 18.69 3.59
N ARG A 379 -11.35 19.46 4.49
CA ARG A 379 -11.52 19.12 5.90
C ARG A 379 -12.44 17.92 6.06
N THR A 380 -12.11 17.06 6.97
CA THR A 380 -12.98 15.96 7.40
C THR A 380 -13.73 16.34 8.68
N ASN A 381 -14.56 15.43 9.20
CA ASN A 381 -15.20 15.60 10.51
C ASN A 381 -14.21 15.54 11.69
N ILE A 382 -12.93 15.23 11.45
CA ILE A 382 -11.90 15.16 12.49
C ILE A 382 -10.94 16.36 12.37
N PRO A 383 -10.80 17.20 13.41
CA PRO A 383 -9.87 18.33 13.39
C PRO A 383 -8.43 17.91 13.11
N GLY A 384 -7.77 18.61 12.18
CA GLY A 384 -6.40 18.32 11.75
C GLY A 384 -6.25 17.09 10.84
N VAL A 385 -7.37 16.54 10.34
CA VAL A 385 -7.39 15.46 9.33
C VAL A 385 -8.04 15.96 8.05
N PHE A 386 -7.32 15.85 6.95
CA PHE A 386 -7.72 16.32 5.62
C PHE A 386 -7.77 15.16 4.64
N ALA A 387 -8.69 15.20 3.67
CA ALA A 387 -8.80 14.19 2.62
C ALA A 387 -8.60 14.81 1.24
N VAL A 388 -7.69 14.27 0.43
CA VAL A 388 -7.33 14.84 -0.87
C VAL A 388 -7.37 13.81 -1.98
N GLY A 389 -7.68 14.25 -3.19
CA GLY A 389 -7.74 13.39 -4.37
C GLY A 389 -8.96 12.47 -4.41
N ASP A 390 -8.75 11.28 -4.96
CA ASP A 390 -9.85 10.38 -5.33
C ASP A 390 -10.50 9.68 -4.14
N VAL A 391 -9.92 9.73 -2.94
CA VAL A 391 -10.44 9.10 -1.73
C VAL A 391 -11.66 9.82 -1.16
N ARG A 392 -11.86 11.12 -1.49
CA ARG A 392 -12.94 11.95 -0.95
C ARG A 392 -14.13 12.13 -1.89
N THR A 393 -15.23 12.62 -1.33
CA THR A 393 -16.39 13.07 -2.10
C THR A 393 -16.03 14.25 -2.99
N LYS A 394 -16.21 14.09 -4.30
CA LYS A 394 -16.01 15.16 -5.29
C LYS A 394 -16.64 14.81 -6.64
N ALA A 395 -16.96 15.84 -7.43
CA ALA A 395 -17.61 15.70 -8.72
C ALA A 395 -16.67 15.15 -9.81
N LEU A 396 -15.41 15.59 -9.81
CA LEU A 396 -14.42 15.26 -10.84
C LEU A 396 -13.15 14.70 -10.19
N ARG A 397 -12.72 13.51 -10.64
CA ARG A 397 -11.51 12.81 -10.20
C ARG A 397 -10.50 12.81 -11.33
N GLN A 398 -9.51 13.69 -11.25
CA GLN A 398 -8.43 13.87 -12.22
C GLN A 398 -7.16 14.29 -11.49
N VAL A 399 -6.00 14.16 -12.16
CA VAL A 399 -4.70 14.59 -11.62
C VAL A 399 -4.77 16.05 -11.15
N VAL A 400 -5.27 16.95 -12.00
CA VAL A 400 -5.35 18.39 -11.69
C VAL A 400 -6.23 18.69 -10.47
N THR A 401 -7.35 17.96 -10.30
CA THR A 401 -8.22 18.19 -9.12
C THR A 401 -7.63 17.59 -7.85
N ALA A 402 -6.86 16.49 -7.94
CA ALA A 402 -6.12 15.96 -6.81
C ALA A 402 -4.99 16.91 -6.37
N VAL A 403 -4.28 17.53 -7.33
CA VAL A 403 -3.27 18.56 -7.07
C VAL A 403 -3.90 19.78 -6.37
N ALA A 404 -5.03 20.26 -6.86
CA ALA A 404 -5.75 21.37 -6.22
C ALA A 404 -6.13 21.04 -4.76
N ASP A 405 -6.64 19.84 -4.50
CA ASP A 405 -6.97 19.40 -3.15
C ASP A 405 -5.73 19.42 -2.23
N GLY A 406 -4.58 18.94 -2.71
CA GLY A 406 -3.34 18.91 -1.92
C GLY A 406 -2.92 20.31 -1.46
N ALA A 407 -2.98 21.30 -2.36
CA ALA A 407 -2.67 22.68 -2.02
C ALA A 407 -3.68 23.27 -1.01
N THR A 408 -4.97 23.01 -1.23
CA THR A 408 -6.06 23.46 -0.36
C THR A 408 -5.95 22.87 1.05
N ALA A 409 -5.63 21.59 1.17
CA ALA A 409 -5.48 20.91 2.46
C ALA A 409 -4.41 21.59 3.33
N VAL A 410 -3.30 21.99 2.72
CA VAL A 410 -2.22 22.65 3.48
C VAL A 410 -2.64 24.03 3.96
N HIS A 411 -3.32 24.81 3.14
CA HIS A 411 -3.85 26.11 3.57
C HIS A 411 -4.68 26.00 4.86
N TYR A 412 -5.58 25.02 4.91
CA TYR A 412 -6.39 24.78 6.11
C TYR A 412 -5.65 24.07 7.24
N ALA A 413 -4.59 23.34 6.93
CA ALA A 413 -3.72 22.75 7.96
C ALA A 413 -2.88 23.82 8.67
N GLU A 414 -2.40 24.87 7.95
CA GLU A 414 -1.75 26.03 8.55
C GLU A 414 -2.67 26.75 9.55
N GLU A 415 -3.93 26.99 9.18
CA GLU A 415 -4.92 27.58 10.08
C GLU A 415 -5.12 26.72 11.35
N TYR A 416 -5.27 25.40 11.16
CA TYR A 416 -5.44 24.47 12.28
C TYR A 416 -4.23 24.46 13.21
N LEU A 417 -3.02 24.38 12.68
CA LEU A 417 -1.78 24.36 13.47
C LEU A 417 -1.49 25.70 14.20
N ALA A 418 -1.95 26.81 13.63
CA ALA A 418 -1.88 28.12 14.26
C ALA A 418 -2.91 28.33 15.40
N GLY A 419 -3.74 27.33 15.71
CA GLY A 419 -4.78 27.43 16.74
C GLY A 419 -6.04 28.15 16.30
N GLY A 420 -6.25 28.29 14.99
CA GLY A 420 -7.40 28.95 14.36
C GLY A 420 -8.59 27.99 14.15
N MET A 421 -9.17 27.43 15.22
CA MET A 421 -10.51 26.82 15.21
C MET A 421 -11.27 27.18 16.46
#